data_3debcba983e8aed5c471481dd74014cb
#
_entry.id   3debcba983e8aed5c471481dd74014cb
#
_cell.length_a   1.000
_cell.length_b   1.000
_cell.length_c   1.000
_cell.angle_alpha   90.00
_cell.angle_beta   90.00
_cell.angle_gamma   90.00
#
_symmetry.space_group_name_H-M   'P 1'
#
loop_
_entity.id
_entity.type
_entity.pdbx_description
1 polymer ?
#
loop_
_entity_poly.entity_id
_entity_poly.type
_entity_poly.pdbx_seq_one_letter_code
_entity_poly.pdbx_strand_id
1 'polypeptide(L)'
;MTADRSIAELEAHFAWARATAKSGSPTTGAMTLLHIGGKCTVVLSGHGESPDTRHTLGIGAEQIARTYFHHEPPTSLEIERSIDAVEDEVMRLSRQTDSQAALVSIDDGLRAWAAIAGPAMTLEVVEQLFQRLASASLGRPSALDGRLTGREAAATLLILREFMHHLGYASIRVLALPRDLARP
;
A
#
# COMPACT_ATOMS: atom_id res chain seq x y z
N MET A 1 -0.73 9.51 -10.39
CA MET A 1 -1.62 8.54 -11.09
C MET A 1 -1.05 7.16 -10.87
N THR A 2 -1.72 6.35 -10.07
CA THR A 2 -1.29 4.98 -9.75
C THR A 2 -1.76 4.08 -10.89
N ALA A 3 -0.83 3.51 -11.68
CA ALA A 3 -1.19 2.65 -12.80
C ALA A 3 -1.69 1.29 -12.30
N ASP A 4 -2.79 0.80 -12.85
CA ASP A 4 -3.19 -0.59 -12.65
C ASP A 4 -2.23 -1.50 -13.44
N ARG A 5 -1.67 -2.49 -12.75
CA ARG A 5 -0.81 -3.52 -13.35
C ARG A 5 -1.62 -4.80 -13.55
N SER A 6 -1.34 -5.52 -14.62
CA SER A 6 -1.94 -6.84 -14.82
C SER A 6 -1.44 -7.85 -13.78
N ILE A 7 -2.24 -8.88 -13.50
CA ILE A 7 -1.84 -9.95 -12.57
C ILE A 7 -0.55 -10.64 -13.06
N ALA A 8 -0.41 -10.87 -14.36
CA ALA A 8 0.78 -11.50 -14.94
C ALA A 8 2.06 -10.67 -14.71
N GLU A 9 1.97 -9.33 -14.86
CA GLU A 9 3.09 -8.42 -14.53
C GLU A 9 3.41 -8.46 -13.04
N LEU A 10 2.40 -8.46 -12.17
CA LEU A 10 2.60 -8.54 -10.74
C LEU A 10 3.20 -9.88 -10.29
N GLU A 11 2.90 -10.99 -10.97
CA GLU A 11 3.54 -12.28 -10.71
C GLU A 11 5.02 -12.27 -11.12
N ALA A 12 5.37 -11.67 -12.25
CA ALA A 12 6.76 -11.48 -12.63
C ALA A 12 7.52 -10.59 -11.62
N HIS A 13 6.85 -9.52 -11.15
CA HIS A 13 7.40 -8.65 -10.12
C HIS A 13 7.51 -9.36 -8.76
N PHE A 14 6.59 -10.28 -8.44
CA PHE A 14 6.68 -11.10 -7.23
C PHE A 14 7.94 -11.95 -7.22
N ALA A 15 8.23 -12.66 -8.33
CA ALA A 15 9.44 -13.46 -8.48
C ALA A 15 10.70 -12.60 -8.29
N TRP A 16 10.75 -11.44 -8.96
CA TRP A 16 11.86 -10.49 -8.83
C TRP A 16 12.00 -9.95 -7.39
N ALA A 17 10.90 -9.52 -6.77
CA ALA A 17 10.90 -9.01 -5.40
C ALA A 17 11.38 -10.06 -4.40
N ARG A 18 10.97 -11.33 -4.62
CA ARG A 18 11.41 -12.47 -3.82
C ARG A 18 12.92 -12.72 -3.91
N ALA A 19 13.49 -12.66 -5.11
CA ALA A 19 14.92 -12.80 -5.34
C ALA A 19 15.70 -11.65 -4.69
N THR A 20 15.19 -10.42 -4.81
CA THR A 20 15.80 -9.21 -4.24
C THR A 20 15.73 -9.19 -2.71
N ALA A 21 14.63 -9.62 -2.11
CA ALA A 21 14.46 -9.69 -0.67
C ALA A 21 15.41 -10.71 -0.02
N LYS A 22 15.72 -11.82 -0.70
CA LYS A 22 16.67 -12.84 -0.23
C LYS A 22 18.11 -12.32 -0.17
N SER A 23 18.51 -11.39 -1.02
CA SER A 23 19.88 -10.84 -1.03
C SER A 23 20.17 -9.90 0.15
N GLY A 24 19.14 -9.42 0.87
CA GLY A 24 19.30 -8.50 2.01
C GLY A 24 19.12 -9.12 3.40
N SER A 25 18.55 -10.31 3.49
CA SER A 25 18.37 -11.09 4.74
C SER A 25 17.80 -12.45 4.35
N PRO A 26 18.17 -13.55 5.02
CA PRO A 26 17.64 -14.88 4.72
C PRO A 26 16.16 -14.95 5.14
N THR A 27 15.27 -14.38 4.34
CA THR A 27 13.82 -14.59 4.51
C THR A 27 13.49 -15.99 4.01
N THR A 28 13.58 -16.97 4.90
CA THR A 28 13.10 -18.34 4.69
C THR A 28 11.57 -18.41 4.77
N GLY A 29 10.91 -17.32 5.20
CA GLY A 29 9.48 -17.21 5.40
C GLY A 29 8.69 -16.84 4.13
N ALA A 30 7.38 -16.72 4.29
CA ALA A 30 6.48 -16.21 3.28
C ALA A 30 6.75 -14.74 2.94
N MET A 31 6.37 -14.33 1.73
CA MET A 31 6.37 -12.93 1.30
C MET A 31 4.97 -12.57 0.77
N THR A 32 4.52 -11.37 1.09
CA THR A 32 3.31 -10.77 0.53
C THR A 32 3.70 -9.53 -0.27
N LEU A 33 3.34 -9.51 -1.55
CA LEU A 33 3.44 -8.34 -2.42
C LEU A 33 2.10 -7.62 -2.42
N LEU A 34 2.10 -6.37 -2.00
CA LEU A 34 0.95 -5.46 -2.04
C LEU A 34 1.13 -4.48 -3.21
N HIS A 35 0.14 -4.42 -4.09
CA HIS A 35 0.03 -3.42 -5.14
C HIS A 35 -1.28 -2.65 -4.99
N ILE A 36 -1.19 -1.35 -4.69
CA ILE A 36 -2.32 -0.44 -4.61
C ILE A 36 -2.46 0.26 -5.95
N GLY A 37 -3.31 -0.28 -6.84
CA GLY A 37 -3.62 0.29 -8.14
C GLY A 37 -4.62 1.44 -8.08
N GLY A 38 -4.99 2.00 -9.21
CA GLY A 38 -6.01 3.05 -9.31
C GLY A 38 -7.42 2.53 -9.00
N LYS A 39 -7.76 1.35 -9.52
CA LYS A 39 -9.11 0.76 -9.43
C LYS A 39 -9.22 -0.37 -8.41
N CYS A 40 -8.15 -1.12 -8.22
CA CYS A 40 -8.13 -2.26 -7.32
C CYS A 40 -6.79 -2.38 -6.60
N THR A 41 -6.80 -3.12 -5.51
CA THR A 41 -5.59 -3.53 -4.78
C THR A 41 -5.38 -5.01 -4.97
N VAL A 42 -4.16 -5.40 -5.38
CA VAL A 42 -3.77 -6.80 -5.59
C VAL A 42 -2.81 -7.23 -4.50
N VAL A 43 -3.07 -8.42 -3.96
CA VAL A 43 -2.25 -9.04 -2.91
C VAL A 43 -1.81 -10.41 -3.39
N LEU A 44 -0.50 -10.61 -3.52
CA LEU A 44 0.10 -11.88 -3.89
C LEU A 44 0.93 -12.39 -2.72
N SER A 45 0.69 -13.62 -2.27
CA SER A 45 1.44 -14.19 -1.13
C SER A 45 1.98 -15.57 -1.47
N GLY A 46 3.17 -15.91 -0.97
CA GLY A 46 3.76 -17.22 -1.21
C GLY A 46 5.15 -17.41 -0.62
N HIS A 47 5.61 -18.65 -0.67
CA HIS A 47 6.93 -19.09 -0.17
C HIS A 47 7.95 -19.28 -1.29
N GLY A 48 7.50 -19.54 -2.51
CA GLY A 48 8.29 -19.82 -3.70
C GLY A 48 8.58 -18.59 -4.56
N GLU A 49 9.00 -18.84 -5.79
CA GLU A 49 9.17 -17.81 -6.83
C GLU A 49 7.83 -17.36 -7.40
N SER A 50 6.83 -18.26 -7.39
CA SER A 50 5.46 -17.95 -7.76
C SER A 50 4.60 -17.74 -6.51
N PRO A 51 3.58 -16.87 -6.56
CA PRO A 51 2.67 -16.71 -5.45
C PRO A 51 1.78 -17.95 -5.29
N ASP A 52 1.56 -18.36 -4.03
CA ASP A 52 0.66 -19.46 -3.68
C ASP A 52 -0.81 -18.98 -3.68
N THR A 53 -1.03 -17.72 -3.31
CA THR A 53 -2.36 -17.09 -3.24
C THR A 53 -2.39 -15.76 -3.97
N ARG A 54 -3.57 -15.43 -4.53
CA ARG A 54 -3.84 -14.19 -5.28
C ARG A 54 -5.19 -13.65 -4.85
N HIS A 55 -5.20 -12.39 -4.41
CA HIS A 55 -6.43 -11.71 -4.03
C HIS A 55 -6.49 -10.36 -4.73
N THR A 56 -7.69 -9.98 -5.15
CA THR A 56 -7.99 -8.66 -5.69
C THR A 56 -9.09 -8.06 -4.84
N LEU A 57 -8.79 -6.93 -4.22
CA LEU A 57 -9.76 -6.14 -3.46
C LEU A 57 -10.38 -5.08 -4.38
N GLY A 58 -11.67 -4.87 -4.28
CA GLY A 58 -12.43 -3.87 -5.04
C GLY A 58 -12.18 -2.44 -4.59
N ILE A 59 -11.00 -2.14 -4.08
CA ILE A 59 -10.57 -0.81 -3.61
C ILE A 59 -9.25 -0.43 -4.26
N GLY A 60 -9.18 0.78 -4.80
CA GLY A 60 -7.98 1.36 -5.40
C GLY A 60 -7.90 2.85 -5.12
N ALA A 61 -6.71 3.43 -5.27
CA ALA A 61 -6.45 4.82 -4.88
C ALA A 61 -7.32 5.84 -5.64
N GLU A 62 -7.44 5.70 -6.96
CA GLU A 62 -8.31 6.56 -7.78
C GLU A 62 -9.79 6.34 -7.44
N GLN A 63 -10.20 5.07 -7.25
CA GLN A 63 -11.59 4.75 -6.92
C GLN A 63 -12.00 5.35 -5.59
N ILE A 64 -11.21 5.17 -4.52
CA ILE A 64 -11.49 5.75 -3.20
C ILE A 64 -11.48 7.28 -3.28
N ALA A 65 -10.46 7.86 -3.93
CA ALA A 65 -10.36 9.30 -4.10
C ALA A 65 -11.58 9.88 -4.81
N ARG A 66 -12.06 9.25 -5.88
CA ARG A 66 -13.21 9.69 -6.64
C ARG A 66 -14.54 9.53 -5.90
N THR A 67 -14.68 8.43 -5.14
CA THR A 67 -15.94 8.09 -4.47
C THR A 67 -16.14 8.86 -3.17
N TYR A 68 -15.06 9.03 -2.39
CA TYR A 68 -15.16 9.56 -1.02
C TYR A 68 -14.52 10.93 -0.83
N PHE A 69 -13.45 11.29 -1.57
CA PHE A 69 -12.70 12.51 -1.35
C PHE A 69 -13.09 13.60 -2.37
N HIS A 70 -13.96 14.51 -1.98
CA HIS A 70 -14.39 15.64 -2.81
C HIS A 70 -13.60 16.92 -2.51
N HIS A 71 -12.89 16.96 -1.37
CA HIS A 71 -12.05 18.08 -0.94
C HIS A 71 -10.56 17.71 -0.95
N GLU A 72 -9.71 18.73 -0.95
CA GLU A 72 -8.25 18.57 -0.84
C GLU A 72 -7.69 19.58 0.18
N PRO A 73 -7.20 19.15 1.35
CA PRO A 73 -7.25 17.77 1.84
C PRO A 73 -8.70 17.27 2.04
N PRO A 74 -8.91 15.94 2.09
CA PRO A 74 -10.21 15.35 2.40
C PRO A 74 -10.70 15.82 3.78
N THR A 75 -11.99 16.00 3.96
CA THR A 75 -12.59 16.32 5.26
C THR A 75 -12.57 15.09 6.20
N SER A 76 -12.71 15.33 7.51
CA SER A 76 -12.75 14.23 8.50
C SER A 76 -13.88 13.24 8.20
N LEU A 77 -15.06 13.73 7.79
CA LEU A 77 -16.20 12.87 7.43
C LEU A 77 -15.93 12.03 6.18
N GLU A 78 -15.21 12.57 5.19
CA GLU A 78 -14.81 11.83 4.00
C GLU A 78 -13.81 10.73 4.35
N ILE A 79 -12.87 11.02 5.26
CA ILE A 79 -11.91 10.04 5.77
C ILE A 79 -12.65 8.92 6.52
N GLU A 80 -13.53 9.23 7.48
CA GLU A 80 -14.30 8.25 8.25
C GLU A 80 -15.07 7.29 7.34
N ARG A 81 -15.83 7.81 6.37
CA ARG A 81 -16.59 6.98 5.44
C ARG A 81 -15.71 6.09 4.55
N SER A 82 -14.52 6.56 4.21
CA SER A 82 -13.60 5.79 3.40
C SER A 82 -12.87 4.72 4.22
N ILE A 83 -12.64 4.94 5.53
CA ILE A 83 -12.12 3.92 6.44
C ILE A 83 -13.06 2.71 6.45
N ASP A 84 -14.35 2.91 6.72
CA ASP A 84 -15.34 1.83 6.77
C ASP A 84 -15.31 0.97 5.50
N ALA A 85 -15.30 1.62 4.32
CA ALA A 85 -15.29 0.93 3.04
C ALA A 85 -13.99 0.14 2.78
N VAL A 86 -12.84 0.68 3.21
CA VAL A 86 -11.54 0.02 3.03
C VAL A 86 -11.38 -1.13 4.02
N GLU A 87 -11.79 -0.94 5.27
CA GLU A 87 -11.77 -1.97 6.31
C GLU A 87 -12.60 -3.19 5.89
N ASP A 88 -13.84 -2.98 5.41
CA ASP A 88 -14.72 -4.06 4.95
C ASP A 88 -14.05 -4.94 3.87
N GLU A 89 -13.33 -4.33 2.93
CA GLU A 89 -12.62 -5.08 1.89
C GLU A 89 -11.38 -5.79 2.43
N VAL A 90 -10.59 -5.12 3.27
CA VAL A 90 -9.35 -5.66 3.85
C VAL A 90 -9.67 -6.84 4.78
N MET A 91 -10.72 -6.74 5.59
CA MET A 91 -11.12 -7.80 6.53
C MET A 91 -11.51 -9.12 5.86
N ARG A 92 -11.85 -9.11 4.56
CA ARG A 92 -12.04 -10.35 3.78
C ARG A 92 -10.78 -11.20 3.69
N LEU A 93 -9.61 -10.59 3.83
CA LEU A 93 -8.31 -11.27 3.78
C LEU A 93 -7.81 -11.74 5.14
N SER A 94 -8.43 -11.35 6.26
CA SER A 94 -7.91 -11.56 7.62
C SER A 94 -7.59 -13.02 7.98
N ARG A 95 -8.26 -13.98 7.32
CA ARG A 95 -8.03 -15.42 7.51
C ARG A 95 -7.14 -16.06 6.44
N GLN A 96 -6.69 -15.28 5.47
CA GLN A 96 -6.01 -15.77 4.26
C GLN A 96 -4.60 -15.20 4.10
N THR A 97 -4.21 -14.31 5.02
CA THR A 97 -2.90 -13.66 5.03
C THR A 97 -2.10 -14.09 6.26
N ASP A 98 -0.80 -14.24 6.07
CA ASP A 98 0.17 -14.49 7.14
C ASP A 98 0.85 -13.17 7.52
N SER A 99 0.53 -12.64 8.70
CA SER A 99 1.15 -11.40 9.23
C SER A 99 2.65 -11.52 9.51
N GLN A 100 3.18 -12.74 9.57
CA GLN A 100 4.62 -13.00 9.71
C GLN A 100 5.34 -12.98 8.36
N ALA A 101 4.61 -12.98 7.24
CA ALA A 101 5.17 -12.81 5.92
C ALA A 101 5.83 -11.43 5.77
N ALA A 102 6.94 -11.37 5.05
CA ALA A 102 7.56 -10.10 4.70
C ALA A 102 6.64 -9.33 3.73
N LEU A 103 6.08 -8.20 4.17
CA LEU A 103 5.27 -7.33 3.32
C LEU A 103 6.17 -6.46 2.46
N VAL A 104 5.96 -6.49 1.15
CA VAL A 104 6.70 -5.69 0.17
C VAL A 104 5.74 -4.97 -0.78
N SER A 105 6.17 -3.83 -1.32
CA SER A 105 5.51 -3.15 -2.44
C SER A 105 6.54 -2.64 -3.44
N ILE A 106 6.07 -2.43 -4.67
CA ILE A 106 6.83 -1.89 -5.79
C ILE A 106 6.20 -0.58 -6.32
N ASP A 107 5.25 -0.02 -5.59
CA ASP A 107 4.46 1.13 -6.02
C ASP A 107 5.26 2.44 -5.91
N ASP A 108 5.28 3.21 -7.00
CA ASP A 108 6.00 4.48 -7.06
C ASP A 108 5.46 5.51 -6.05
N GLY A 109 4.15 5.49 -5.77
CA GLY A 109 3.54 6.36 -4.77
C GLY A 109 4.10 6.12 -3.37
N LEU A 110 4.27 4.85 -2.98
CA LEU A 110 4.87 4.48 -1.69
C LEU A 110 6.38 4.77 -1.66
N ARG A 111 7.04 4.71 -2.80
CA ARG A 111 8.49 4.98 -2.90
C ARG A 111 8.85 6.41 -2.54
N ALA A 112 7.99 7.38 -2.86
CA ALA A 112 8.21 8.78 -2.46
C ALA A 112 8.22 8.94 -0.92
N TRP A 113 7.39 8.19 -0.21
CA TRP A 113 7.38 8.19 1.26
C TRP A 113 8.55 7.38 1.85
N ALA A 114 8.87 6.25 1.24
CA ALA A 114 10.01 5.43 1.64
C ALA A 114 11.36 6.16 1.45
N ALA A 115 11.47 7.07 0.48
CA ALA A 115 12.66 7.91 0.29
C ALA A 115 12.94 8.83 1.49
N ILE A 116 11.90 9.16 2.28
CA ILE A 116 12.00 10.03 3.46
C ILE A 116 12.09 9.20 4.75
N ALA A 117 11.24 8.18 4.86
CA ALA A 117 11.10 7.36 6.07
C ALA A 117 12.12 6.20 6.14
N GLY A 118 12.79 5.90 5.02
CA GLY A 118 13.62 4.72 4.85
C GLY A 118 12.90 3.63 4.04
N PRO A 119 13.65 2.70 3.44
CA PRO A 119 13.11 1.68 2.54
C PRO A 119 12.16 0.69 3.24
N ALA A 120 12.22 0.60 4.56
CA ALA A 120 11.28 -0.16 5.38
C ALA A 120 10.49 0.82 6.25
N MET A 121 9.22 1.03 5.90
CA MET A 121 8.29 1.85 6.69
C MET A 121 7.58 0.97 7.72
N THR A 122 7.70 1.33 9.00
CA THR A 122 6.95 0.66 10.07
C THR A 122 5.49 1.12 10.09
N LEU A 123 4.61 0.33 10.70
CA LEU A 123 3.22 0.75 10.93
C LEU A 123 3.16 2.09 11.69
N GLU A 124 4.05 2.33 12.64
CA GLU A 124 4.13 3.60 13.36
C GLU A 124 4.39 4.79 12.41
N VAL A 125 5.29 4.64 11.44
CA VAL A 125 5.57 5.67 10.42
C VAL A 125 4.33 5.93 9.56
N VAL A 126 3.63 4.88 9.14
CA VAL A 126 2.40 4.97 8.36
C VAL A 126 1.30 5.68 9.18
N GLU A 127 1.14 5.34 10.46
CA GLU A 127 0.22 6.01 11.37
C GLU A 127 0.57 7.49 11.57
N GLN A 128 1.84 7.84 11.70
CA GLN A 128 2.27 9.24 11.79
C GLN A 128 1.91 10.04 10.53
N LEU A 129 2.09 9.45 9.34
CA LEU A 129 1.65 10.06 8.09
C LEU A 129 0.13 10.25 8.05
N PHE A 130 -0.62 9.25 8.51
CA PHE A 130 -2.08 9.33 8.58
C PHE A 130 -2.56 10.37 9.59
N GLN A 131 -1.91 10.53 10.75
CA GLN A 131 -2.21 11.59 11.72
C GLN A 131 -1.99 12.99 11.14
N ARG A 132 -1.01 13.16 10.26
CA ARG A 132 -0.81 14.43 9.54
C ARG A 132 -1.95 14.71 8.57
N LEU A 133 -2.43 13.69 7.84
CA LEU A 133 -3.60 13.81 6.97
C LEU A 133 -4.84 14.18 7.78
N ALA A 134 -5.09 13.49 8.89
CA ALA A 134 -6.20 13.79 9.81
C ALA A 134 -6.11 15.21 10.40
N SER A 135 -4.91 15.68 10.74
CA SER A 135 -4.70 17.06 11.22
C SER A 135 -4.99 18.09 10.13
N ALA A 136 -4.63 17.80 8.88
CA ALA A 136 -4.91 18.68 7.75
C ALA A 136 -6.42 18.76 7.47
N SER A 137 -7.15 17.64 7.58
CA SER A 137 -8.60 17.57 7.42
C SER A 137 -9.36 18.37 8.50
N LEU A 138 -8.72 18.61 9.65
CA LEU A 138 -9.23 19.48 10.73
C LEU A 138 -8.83 20.96 10.58
N GLY A 139 -8.44 21.39 9.35
CA GLY A 139 -8.08 22.77 9.05
C GLY A 139 -6.63 23.16 9.35
N ARG A 140 -5.73 22.20 9.42
CA ARG A 140 -4.28 22.41 9.57
C ARG A 140 -3.49 21.91 8.35
N PRO A 141 -3.70 22.48 7.14
CA PRO A 141 -3.11 21.94 5.91
C PRO A 141 -1.57 21.94 5.90
N SER A 142 -0.93 22.82 6.69
CA SER A 142 0.52 22.84 6.88
C SER A 142 1.07 21.54 7.50
N ALA A 143 0.23 20.72 8.12
CA ALA A 143 0.65 19.42 8.67
C ALA A 143 1.11 18.43 7.57
N LEU A 144 0.71 18.63 6.30
CA LEU A 144 1.07 17.74 5.18
C LEU A 144 2.50 17.92 4.69
N ASP A 145 3.14 19.07 4.95
CA ASP A 145 4.54 19.39 4.53
C ASP A 145 4.84 19.07 3.06
N GLY A 146 3.83 19.15 2.16
CA GLY A 146 3.96 18.80 0.75
C GLY A 146 4.18 17.29 0.45
N ARG A 147 4.13 16.43 1.46
CA ARG A 147 4.42 14.98 1.33
C ARG A 147 3.23 14.15 0.87
N LEU A 148 2.04 14.62 1.17
CA LEU A 148 0.76 14.00 0.82
C LEU A 148 -0.02 15.01 -0.03
N THR A 149 0.31 15.08 -1.31
CA THR A 149 -0.37 15.96 -2.25
C THR A 149 -1.34 15.14 -3.10
N GLY A 150 -2.57 15.62 -3.16
CA GLY A 150 -3.61 15.00 -3.97
C GLY A 150 -4.42 13.91 -3.25
N ARG A 151 -5.66 13.82 -3.69
CA ARG A 151 -6.65 12.89 -3.13
C ARG A 151 -6.25 11.41 -3.29
N GLU A 152 -5.58 11.06 -4.40
CA GLU A 152 -5.08 9.70 -4.63
C GLU A 152 -3.97 9.31 -3.63
N ALA A 153 -3.09 10.24 -3.28
CA ALA A 153 -2.06 9.98 -2.27
C ALA A 153 -2.70 9.74 -0.89
N ALA A 154 -3.72 10.53 -0.52
CA ALA A 154 -4.48 10.32 0.71
C ALA A 154 -5.19 8.96 0.71
N ALA A 155 -5.79 8.55 -0.41
CA ALA A 155 -6.42 7.24 -0.57
C ALA A 155 -5.41 6.09 -0.50
N THR A 156 -4.24 6.23 -1.14
CA THR A 156 -3.16 5.23 -1.06
C THR A 156 -2.69 5.03 0.38
N LEU A 157 -2.51 6.13 1.12
CA LEU A 157 -2.11 6.08 2.53
C LEU A 157 -3.16 5.39 3.40
N LEU A 158 -4.44 5.71 3.18
CA LEU A 158 -5.55 5.07 3.89
C LEU A 158 -5.56 3.56 3.63
N ILE A 159 -5.53 3.13 2.36
CA ILE A 159 -5.53 1.71 2.01
C ILE A 159 -4.34 0.99 2.64
N LEU A 160 -3.14 1.57 2.56
CA LEU A 160 -1.95 1.00 3.18
C LEU A 160 -2.08 0.87 4.69
N ARG A 161 -2.56 1.92 5.35
CA ARG A 161 -2.75 1.95 6.80
C ARG A 161 -3.73 0.86 7.24
N GLU A 162 -4.92 0.78 6.66
CA GLU A 162 -5.93 -0.22 7.02
C GLU A 162 -5.44 -1.64 6.72
N PHE A 163 -4.73 -1.83 5.60
CA PHE A 163 -4.14 -3.12 5.25
C PHE A 163 -3.13 -3.59 6.31
N MET A 164 -2.19 -2.74 6.69
CA MET A 164 -1.17 -3.09 7.69
C MET A 164 -1.78 -3.30 9.07
N HIS A 165 -2.68 -2.41 9.48
CA HIS A 165 -3.32 -2.43 10.80
C HIS A 165 -4.17 -3.69 11.00
N HIS A 166 -5.12 -3.95 10.11
CA HIS A 166 -6.08 -5.04 10.25
C HIS A 166 -5.50 -6.43 9.96
N LEU A 167 -4.48 -6.51 9.11
CA LEU A 167 -3.82 -7.79 8.81
C LEU A 167 -2.55 -8.02 9.67
N GLY A 168 -2.22 -7.10 10.58
CA GLY A 168 -1.16 -7.29 11.57
C GLY A 168 0.26 -7.17 11.03
N TYR A 169 0.48 -6.45 9.93
CA TYR A 169 1.82 -6.23 9.40
C TYR A 169 2.54 -5.11 10.15
N ALA A 170 3.70 -5.42 10.74
CA ALA A 170 4.50 -4.44 11.48
C ALA A 170 5.27 -3.46 10.59
N SER A 171 5.60 -3.84 9.37
CA SER A 171 6.34 -3.00 8.43
C SER A 171 6.10 -3.41 6.98
N ILE A 172 6.31 -2.46 6.06
CA ILE A 172 6.34 -2.68 4.62
C ILE A 172 7.68 -2.24 4.04
N ARG A 173 8.27 -3.07 3.17
CA ARG A 173 9.47 -2.70 2.41
C ARG A 173 9.07 -2.28 1.01
N VAL A 174 9.51 -1.09 0.59
CA VAL A 174 9.26 -0.58 -0.75
C VAL A 174 10.50 -0.82 -1.62
N LEU A 175 10.33 -1.58 -2.69
CA LEU A 175 11.39 -1.96 -3.62
C LEU A 175 11.32 -1.10 -4.88
N ALA A 176 12.49 -0.66 -5.37
CA ALA A 176 12.57 0.05 -6.63
C ALA A 176 12.73 -0.95 -7.77
N LEU A 177 11.74 -1.01 -8.68
CA LEU A 177 11.83 -1.85 -9.87
C LEU A 177 13.01 -1.41 -10.76
N PRO A 178 13.80 -2.35 -11.31
CA PRO A 178 14.75 -2.07 -12.37
C PRO A 178 14.03 -1.47 -13.59
N ARG A 179 14.74 -0.64 -14.36
CA ARG A 179 14.15 0.08 -15.51
C ARG A 179 13.60 -0.84 -16.62
N ASP A 180 14.17 -2.02 -16.77
CA ASP A 180 13.75 -3.07 -17.71
C ASP A 180 12.44 -3.74 -17.30
N LEU A 181 12.15 -3.82 -15.98
CA LEU A 181 10.89 -4.34 -15.43
C LEU A 181 9.85 -3.23 -15.18
N ALA A 182 10.23 -1.98 -15.24
CA ALA A 182 9.35 -0.83 -14.96
C ALA A 182 8.57 -0.35 -16.22
N ARG A 183 8.85 -0.89 -17.40
CA ARG A 183 8.13 -0.56 -18.63
C ARG A 183 6.93 -1.49 -18.82
N PRO A 184 5.75 -0.90 -19.15
CA PRO A 184 4.59 -1.68 -19.56
C PRO A 184 4.81 -2.36 -20.89
#